data_6db3cf6e7de7e461341b5b0193cf2287
#
_entry.id   6db3cf6e7de7e461341b5b0193cf2287
#
_cell.length_a   1.000
_cell.length_b   1.000
_cell.length_c   1.000
_cell.angle_alpha   90.00
_cell.angle_beta   90.00
_cell.angle_gamma   90.00
#
_symmetry.space_group_name_H-M   'P 1'
#
loop_
_entity.id
_entity.type
_entity.pdbx_description
1 polymer ?
#
loop_
_entity_poly.entity_id
_entity_poly.type
_entity_poly.pdbx_seq_one_letter_code
_entity_poly.pdbx_strand_id
1 'polypeptide(L)'
;MSNGSVAADPIRHVIVLMMENHSFDQMLGCFQDVYPGLDGIPGDKPARTNDANGVAYAQSPGARLSAPIDPNHDYEHVLKQLDNGNGGFAQDFADCFPHAAPADVAEVMKYHARGALPALHTLAENFTICDHWFSSLPGPTWPNRLFAHSGTSLGRVTMPEGVMNANLHWYNQTTLYDRLNEKRISWKIYFGDIAQSWVLVDQWAPRNMIHYHHMQRFYEDVAQPEKDFPSYVFIEPTYNPPGANDDHPCHSLLDGERLIAQVYNAVRTNESLWQCCLLVVVYDEHGGYYDHVSPPNAVPPDHHQEEFAFDRLGVRVPALLVSPYAGQRCVNTQFDHTSLLRYLVDKWGLGSLGARVAANDTVSIGSALTGSARAVTPAQLPIPGPTPGATQPVHLTALSSHQSALFALSHSLESRTDADPNTIAARSAHVLTGPQSMIDVSMDRVEDFLAQQKQRFQKES
;
A
#
# COMPACT_ATOMS: atom_id res chain seq x y z
N MET A 1 29.35 -2.42 -34.18
CA MET A 1 28.43 -2.55 -33.05
C MET A 1 28.72 -1.39 -32.11
N SER A 2 27.91 -0.36 -32.16
CA SER A 2 28.08 0.82 -31.31
C SER A 2 27.69 0.47 -29.87
N ASN A 3 28.66 0.50 -28.96
CA ASN A 3 28.38 0.54 -27.52
C ASN A 3 27.59 1.81 -27.23
N GLY A 4 26.26 1.73 -27.34
CA GLY A 4 25.41 2.75 -26.76
C GLY A 4 25.61 2.71 -25.26
N SER A 5 26.25 3.73 -24.68
CA SER A 5 26.26 3.91 -23.23
C SER A 5 24.82 3.96 -22.78
N VAL A 6 24.38 2.97 -22.01
CA VAL A 6 23.12 3.05 -21.28
C VAL A 6 23.21 4.34 -20.47
N ALA A 7 22.36 5.32 -20.76
CA ALA A 7 22.33 6.56 -19.99
C ALA A 7 22.14 6.19 -18.52
N ALA A 8 22.96 6.76 -17.64
CA ALA A 8 22.86 6.48 -16.22
C ALA A 8 21.45 6.83 -15.74
N ASP A 9 20.82 5.98 -14.94
CA ASP A 9 19.51 6.21 -14.35
C ASP A 9 19.53 7.53 -13.55
N PRO A 10 18.74 8.53 -13.93
CA PRO A 10 18.77 9.85 -13.33
C PRO A 10 18.08 9.92 -11.95
N ILE A 11 17.33 8.89 -11.58
CA ILE A 11 16.64 8.82 -10.30
C ILE A 11 17.66 8.59 -9.18
N ARG A 12 17.68 9.47 -8.20
CA ARG A 12 18.52 9.35 -6.99
C ARG A 12 17.71 8.98 -5.77
N HIS A 13 16.43 9.34 -5.75
CA HIS A 13 15.52 9.15 -4.63
C HIS A 13 14.27 8.42 -5.11
N VAL A 14 13.92 7.33 -4.43
CA VAL A 14 12.70 6.57 -4.68
C VAL A 14 11.81 6.70 -3.45
N ILE A 15 10.61 7.23 -3.64
CA ILE A 15 9.60 7.43 -2.60
C ILE A 15 8.43 6.52 -2.94
N VAL A 16 8.04 5.66 -2.04
CA VAL A 16 6.89 4.78 -2.18
C VAL A 16 5.82 5.21 -1.20
N LEU A 17 4.65 5.56 -1.69
CA LEU A 17 3.44 5.76 -0.91
C LEU A 17 2.52 4.58 -1.19
N MET A 18 2.32 3.70 -0.20
CA MET A 18 1.47 2.52 -0.34
C MET A 18 0.17 2.73 0.41
N MET A 19 -0.92 2.81 -0.36
CA MET A 19 -2.30 2.96 0.10
C MET A 19 -2.95 1.59 0.27
N GLU A 20 -4.23 1.53 0.68
CA GLU A 20 -4.92 0.28 1.02
C GLU A 20 -6.17 0.03 0.18
N ASN A 21 -6.31 -1.22 -0.19
CA ASN A 21 -7.54 -1.97 -0.43
C ASN A 21 -8.47 -1.44 -1.53
N HIS A 22 -7.92 -1.19 -2.73
CA HIS A 22 -8.74 -0.84 -3.89
C HIS A 22 -8.25 -1.48 -5.20
N SER A 23 -9.19 -1.90 -6.05
CA SER A 23 -8.86 -2.46 -7.36
C SER A 23 -8.52 -1.37 -8.40
N PHE A 24 -7.78 -1.77 -9.44
CA PHE A 24 -7.46 -0.88 -10.55
C PHE A 24 -8.71 -0.37 -11.26
N ASP A 25 -9.66 -1.27 -11.57
CA ASP A 25 -10.91 -0.87 -12.24
C ASP A 25 -11.67 0.17 -11.44
N GLN A 26 -11.76 -0.01 -10.12
CA GLN A 26 -12.50 0.90 -9.26
C GLN A 26 -11.91 2.32 -9.27
N MET A 27 -10.60 2.45 -9.18
CA MET A 27 -9.93 3.75 -8.98
C MET A 27 -9.48 4.39 -10.29
N LEU A 28 -8.97 3.63 -11.26
CA LEU A 28 -8.32 4.12 -12.47
C LEU A 28 -8.89 3.55 -13.78
N GLY A 29 -9.81 2.58 -13.71
CA GLY A 29 -10.41 1.98 -14.91
C GLY A 29 -11.12 2.97 -15.82
N CYS A 30 -11.60 4.09 -15.29
CA CYS A 30 -12.23 5.19 -16.04
C CYS A 30 -11.29 5.92 -17.02
N PHE A 31 -9.98 5.65 -16.99
CA PHE A 31 -9.00 6.32 -17.85
C PHE A 31 -8.86 5.69 -19.24
N GLN A 32 -9.58 4.64 -19.56
CA GLN A 32 -9.54 4.04 -20.90
C GLN A 32 -9.92 5.04 -22.00
N ASP A 33 -10.82 5.97 -21.73
CA ASP A 33 -11.20 7.02 -22.70
C ASP A 33 -10.07 8.04 -22.93
N VAL A 34 -9.16 8.20 -21.97
CA VAL A 34 -7.98 9.10 -22.07
C VAL A 34 -6.81 8.40 -22.73
N TYR A 35 -6.62 7.13 -22.39
CA TYR A 35 -5.53 6.28 -22.89
C TYR A 35 -6.14 5.07 -23.60
N PRO A 36 -6.35 5.10 -24.93
CA PRO A 36 -7.01 4.00 -25.66
C PRO A 36 -6.34 2.64 -25.54
N GLY A 37 -5.06 2.61 -25.15
CA GLY A 37 -4.31 1.38 -24.87
C GLY A 37 -4.43 0.86 -23.44
N LEU A 38 -5.11 1.58 -22.55
CA LEU A 38 -5.32 1.16 -21.17
C LEU A 38 -6.38 0.07 -21.11
N ASP A 39 -6.11 -1.01 -20.38
CA ASP A 39 -7.07 -2.09 -20.15
C ASP A 39 -7.97 -1.76 -18.93
N GLY A 40 -9.01 -0.99 -19.19
CA GLY A 40 -9.92 -0.46 -18.19
C GLY A 40 -11.40 -0.68 -18.51
N ILE A 41 -12.21 0.35 -18.27
CA ILE A 41 -13.66 0.32 -18.43
C ILE A 41 -14.04 1.12 -19.67
N PRO A 42 -14.38 0.46 -20.80
CA PRO A 42 -14.77 1.14 -22.02
C PRO A 42 -16.18 1.70 -21.89
N GLY A 43 -16.33 3.01 -22.18
CA GLY A 43 -17.63 3.67 -22.15
C GLY A 43 -18.61 3.27 -23.26
N ASP A 44 -18.11 2.60 -24.32
CA ASP A 44 -18.88 2.22 -25.52
C ASP A 44 -19.33 0.75 -25.56
N LYS A 45 -18.96 -0.05 -24.56
CA LYS A 45 -19.31 -1.48 -24.48
C LYS A 45 -20.35 -1.75 -23.41
N PRO A 46 -21.11 -2.87 -23.52
CA PRO A 46 -21.97 -3.31 -22.43
C PRO A 46 -21.18 -3.44 -21.12
N ALA A 47 -21.78 -2.99 -20.03
CA ALA A 47 -21.19 -3.13 -18.71
C ALA A 47 -20.94 -4.62 -18.38
N ARG A 48 -19.81 -4.91 -17.75
CA ARG A 48 -19.53 -6.23 -17.17
C ARG A 48 -20.47 -6.46 -15.99
N THR A 49 -20.86 -7.70 -15.75
CA THR A 49 -21.78 -8.04 -14.66
C THR A 49 -21.23 -9.17 -13.81
N ASN A 50 -21.54 -9.13 -12.52
CA ASN A 50 -21.44 -10.28 -11.62
C ASN A 50 -22.84 -10.60 -11.08
N ASP A 51 -23.15 -11.89 -10.95
CA ASP A 51 -24.42 -12.33 -10.38
C ASP A 51 -24.28 -12.61 -8.89
N ALA A 52 -25.29 -12.22 -8.11
CA ALA A 52 -25.45 -12.63 -6.72
C ALA A 52 -26.91 -12.98 -6.45
N ASN A 53 -27.17 -14.19 -5.94
CA ASN A 53 -28.52 -14.68 -5.61
C ASN A 53 -29.54 -14.52 -6.75
N GLY A 54 -29.08 -14.68 -8.03
CA GLY A 54 -29.92 -14.53 -9.21
C GLY A 54 -30.18 -13.08 -9.64
N VAL A 55 -29.47 -12.11 -9.08
CA VAL A 55 -29.52 -10.69 -9.46
C VAL A 55 -28.20 -10.31 -10.11
N ALA A 56 -28.24 -9.74 -11.32
CA ALA A 56 -27.05 -9.24 -12.02
C ALA A 56 -26.69 -7.83 -11.55
N TYR A 57 -25.47 -7.65 -11.09
CA TYR A 57 -24.88 -6.37 -10.69
C TYR A 57 -23.90 -5.90 -11.76
N ALA A 58 -24.22 -4.78 -12.40
CA ALA A 58 -23.40 -4.24 -13.47
C ALA A 58 -22.31 -3.34 -12.96
N GLN A 59 -21.10 -3.43 -13.55
CA GLN A 59 -20.03 -2.47 -13.36
C GLN A 59 -20.53 -1.08 -13.80
N SER A 60 -20.52 -0.10 -12.89
CA SER A 60 -21.13 1.20 -13.12
C SER A 60 -20.39 2.32 -12.35
N PRO A 61 -20.44 3.58 -12.84
CA PRO A 61 -19.85 4.71 -12.13
C PRO A 61 -20.63 5.04 -10.84
N GLY A 62 -19.98 5.82 -9.97
CA GLY A 62 -20.60 6.34 -8.74
C GLY A 62 -20.25 5.51 -7.51
N ALA A 63 -19.04 4.96 -7.46
CA ALA A 63 -18.48 4.40 -6.23
C ALA A 63 -18.47 5.47 -5.11
N ARG A 64 -18.73 5.01 -3.89
CA ARG A 64 -18.79 5.88 -2.72
C ARG A 64 -17.38 6.30 -2.27
N LEU A 65 -17.24 7.52 -1.80
CA LEU A 65 -15.98 8.01 -1.19
C LEU A 65 -15.72 7.43 0.21
N SER A 66 -16.72 6.76 0.80
CA SER A 66 -16.59 5.99 2.03
C SER A 66 -17.66 4.89 1.98
N ALA A 67 -17.23 3.66 1.84
CA ALA A 67 -18.12 2.50 1.82
C ALA A 67 -18.60 2.19 3.25
N PRO A 68 -19.88 1.83 3.45
CA PRO A 68 -20.40 1.52 4.78
C PRO A 68 -20.00 0.12 5.28
N ILE A 69 -19.56 -0.75 4.38
CA ILE A 69 -19.18 -2.14 4.66
C ILE A 69 -17.83 -2.36 3.98
N ASP A 70 -16.92 -2.93 4.71
CA ASP A 70 -15.63 -3.41 4.22
C ASP A 70 -15.83 -4.76 3.52
N PRO A 71 -15.60 -4.89 2.19
CA PRO A 71 -15.75 -6.16 1.51
C PRO A 71 -14.66 -7.13 1.97
N ASN A 72 -14.98 -8.39 2.12
CA ASN A 72 -13.98 -9.40 2.49
C ASN A 72 -12.91 -9.53 1.38
N HIS A 73 -11.65 -9.61 1.78
CA HIS A 73 -10.50 -9.74 0.90
C HIS A 73 -9.41 -10.67 1.49
N ASP A 74 -9.80 -11.49 2.47
CA ASP A 74 -8.97 -12.61 2.92
C ASP A 74 -8.77 -13.64 1.80
N TYR A 75 -7.71 -14.41 1.88
CA TYR A 75 -7.29 -15.35 0.83
C TYR A 75 -8.42 -16.22 0.27
N GLU A 76 -9.22 -16.83 1.15
CA GLU A 76 -10.34 -17.69 0.75
C GLU A 76 -11.44 -16.94 0.00
N HIS A 77 -11.69 -15.69 0.36
CA HIS A 77 -12.65 -14.82 -0.29
C HIS A 77 -12.16 -14.37 -1.67
N VAL A 78 -10.87 -13.98 -1.77
CA VAL A 78 -10.28 -13.63 -3.05
C VAL A 78 -10.35 -14.79 -4.04
N LEU A 79 -10.14 -16.04 -3.59
CA LEU A 79 -10.29 -17.20 -4.47
C LEU A 79 -11.72 -17.32 -5.03
N LYS A 80 -12.75 -17.11 -4.19
CA LYS A 80 -14.16 -17.11 -4.64
C LYS A 80 -14.46 -15.97 -5.59
N GLN A 81 -13.94 -14.77 -5.34
CA GLN A 81 -14.09 -13.61 -6.20
C GLN A 81 -13.52 -13.86 -7.59
N LEU A 82 -12.43 -14.59 -7.70
CA LEU A 82 -11.75 -14.95 -8.94
C LEU A 82 -12.42 -16.11 -9.70
N ASP A 83 -13.39 -16.80 -9.12
CA ASP A 83 -14.12 -17.89 -9.79
C ASP A 83 -14.82 -17.40 -11.05
N ASN A 84 -14.94 -18.30 -12.04
CA ASN A 84 -15.61 -18.03 -13.31
C ASN A 84 -15.08 -16.79 -14.07
N GLY A 85 -13.76 -16.55 -14.01
CA GLY A 85 -13.14 -15.41 -14.68
C GLY A 85 -13.51 -14.07 -14.03
N ASN A 86 -13.29 -13.95 -12.73
CA ASN A 86 -13.64 -12.82 -11.88
C ASN A 86 -15.16 -12.57 -11.77
N GLY A 87 -15.95 -13.64 -11.83
CA GLY A 87 -17.42 -13.60 -11.73
C GLY A 87 -18.00 -13.66 -10.32
N GLY A 88 -17.15 -13.82 -9.27
CA GLY A 88 -17.59 -14.14 -7.93
C GLY A 88 -17.72 -12.98 -6.95
N PHE A 89 -17.30 -11.75 -7.28
CA PHE A 89 -17.22 -10.63 -6.34
C PHE A 89 -18.57 -10.28 -5.67
N ALA A 90 -19.61 -10.11 -6.46
CA ALA A 90 -20.93 -9.77 -5.91
C ALA A 90 -21.52 -10.91 -5.07
N GLN A 91 -21.33 -12.19 -5.49
CA GLN A 91 -21.82 -13.34 -4.74
C GLN A 91 -21.06 -13.50 -3.43
N ASP A 92 -19.71 -13.39 -3.43
CA ASP A 92 -18.91 -13.49 -2.22
C ASP A 92 -19.31 -12.41 -1.19
N PHE A 93 -19.51 -11.16 -1.65
CA PHE A 93 -19.99 -10.09 -0.78
C PHE A 93 -21.39 -10.41 -0.19
N ALA A 94 -22.33 -10.89 -1.02
CA ALA A 94 -23.67 -11.23 -0.57
C ALA A 94 -23.69 -12.41 0.43
N ASP A 95 -22.78 -13.38 0.25
CA ASP A 95 -22.63 -14.51 1.17
C ASP A 95 -22.07 -14.07 2.54
N CYS A 96 -21.12 -13.13 2.53
CA CYS A 96 -20.53 -12.58 3.76
C CYS A 96 -21.50 -11.66 4.51
N PHE A 97 -22.32 -10.92 3.77
CA PHE A 97 -23.25 -9.92 4.32
C PHE A 97 -24.70 -10.19 3.88
N PRO A 98 -25.35 -11.28 4.36
CA PRO A 98 -26.65 -11.74 3.85
C PRO A 98 -27.81 -10.76 4.12
N HIS A 99 -27.56 -9.73 4.95
CA HIS A 99 -28.52 -8.65 5.25
C HIS A 99 -28.14 -7.32 4.58
N ALA A 100 -27.10 -7.28 3.77
CA ALA A 100 -26.70 -6.07 3.04
C ALA A 100 -27.81 -5.65 2.06
N ALA A 101 -28.01 -4.35 1.92
CA ALA A 101 -28.93 -3.83 0.93
C ALA A 101 -28.36 -4.10 -0.51
N PRO A 102 -29.24 -4.25 -1.53
CA PRO A 102 -28.76 -4.44 -2.91
C PRO A 102 -27.79 -3.34 -3.40
N ALA A 103 -27.92 -2.13 -2.87
CA ALA A 103 -27.02 -1.01 -3.17
C ALA A 103 -25.62 -1.19 -2.57
N ASP A 104 -25.49 -1.94 -1.49
CA ASP A 104 -24.20 -2.24 -0.87
C ASP A 104 -23.52 -3.43 -1.58
N VAL A 105 -24.29 -4.45 -2.02
CA VAL A 105 -23.79 -5.49 -2.90
C VAL A 105 -23.30 -4.89 -4.23
N ALA A 106 -24.06 -3.93 -4.80
CA ALA A 106 -23.65 -3.25 -6.02
C ALA A 106 -22.34 -2.45 -5.87
N GLU A 107 -21.98 -2.05 -4.64
CA GLU A 107 -20.81 -1.18 -4.39
C GLU A 107 -19.51 -1.84 -4.84
N VAL A 108 -19.35 -3.15 -4.68
CA VAL A 108 -18.14 -3.87 -5.10
C VAL A 108 -17.92 -3.84 -6.61
N MET A 109 -18.97 -3.56 -7.38
CA MET A 109 -18.96 -3.47 -8.86
C MET A 109 -18.85 -2.03 -9.37
N LYS A 110 -18.82 -1.04 -8.48
CA LYS A 110 -18.77 0.38 -8.88
C LYS A 110 -17.34 0.88 -9.04
N TYR A 111 -17.22 1.91 -9.87
CA TYR A 111 -15.96 2.62 -10.07
C TYR A 111 -16.13 4.14 -9.92
N HIS A 112 -15.02 4.82 -9.66
CA HIS A 112 -14.96 6.27 -9.60
C HIS A 112 -14.91 6.87 -11.00
N ALA A 113 -15.88 7.74 -11.32
CA ALA A 113 -15.83 8.51 -12.55
C ALA A 113 -14.63 9.46 -12.55
N ARG A 114 -14.08 9.75 -13.74
CA ARG A 114 -12.94 10.64 -13.89
C ARG A 114 -13.17 11.98 -13.17
N GLY A 115 -12.21 12.41 -12.38
CA GLY A 115 -12.27 13.61 -11.54
C GLY A 115 -12.91 13.42 -10.17
N ALA A 116 -13.46 12.25 -9.86
CA ALA A 116 -14.01 11.97 -8.52
C ALA A 116 -12.92 11.90 -7.44
N LEU A 117 -11.70 11.53 -7.83
CA LEU A 117 -10.51 11.45 -6.98
C LEU A 117 -9.49 12.51 -7.44
N PRO A 118 -9.57 13.73 -6.92
CA PRO A 118 -8.89 14.87 -7.52
C PRO A 118 -7.35 14.76 -7.52
N ALA A 119 -6.73 14.17 -6.53
CA ALA A 119 -5.27 14.01 -6.48
C ALA A 119 -4.82 12.83 -7.35
N LEU A 120 -5.35 11.64 -7.11
CA LEU A 120 -4.99 10.41 -7.85
C LEU A 120 -5.27 10.57 -9.35
N HIS A 121 -6.45 11.11 -9.71
CA HIS A 121 -6.83 11.30 -11.11
C HIS A 121 -5.98 12.38 -11.80
N THR A 122 -5.60 13.48 -11.11
CA THR A 122 -4.68 14.46 -11.68
C THR A 122 -3.29 13.85 -11.91
N LEU A 123 -2.81 13.01 -11.01
CA LEU A 123 -1.56 12.26 -11.23
C LEU A 123 -1.69 11.32 -12.44
N ALA A 124 -2.77 10.55 -12.53
CA ALA A 124 -3.05 9.64 -13.64
C ALA A 124 -3.13 10.38 -15.01
N GLU A 125 -3.70 11.57 -15.04
CA GLU A 125 -3.75 12.41 -16.25
C GLU A 125 -2.37 12.93 -16.68
N ASN A 126 -1.42 13.03 -15.78
CA ASN A 126 -0.16 13.70 -16.04
C ASN A 126 1.08 12.80 -16.04
N PHE A 127 0.99 11.59 -15.52
CA PHE A 127 2.11 10.68 -15.33
C PHE A 127 1.81 9.28 -15.85
N THR A 128 2.68 8.32 -15.57
CA THR A 128 2.55 6.95 -16.08
C THR A 128 1.58 6.14 -15.23
N ILE A 129 0.50 5.65 -15.84
CA ILE A 129 -0.38 4.64 -15.26
C ILE A 129 0.18 3.25 -15.59
N CYS A 130 0.30 2.38 -14.58
CA CYS A 130 0.64 0.98 -14.75
C CYS A 130 -0.64 0.14 -14.64
N ASP A 131 -1.31 -0.12 -15.76
CA ASP A 131 -2.63 -0.78 -15.77
C ASP A 131 -2.58 -2.30 -15.57
N HIS A 132 -1.39 -2.88 -15.54
CA HIS A 132 -1.13 -4.29 -15.24
C HIS A 132 -0.23 -4.44 -14.02
N TRP A 133 -0.48 -3.63 -12.98
CA TRP A 133 0.12 -3.85 -11.69
C TRP A 133 -0.82 -4.69 -10.83
N PHE A 134 -0.33 -5.84 -10.39
CA PHE A 134 -1.09 -6.80 -9.59
C PHE A 134 -0.59 -6.82 -8.16
N SER A 135 -1.45 -7.11 -7.18
CA SER A 135 -0.99 -7.50 -5.86
C SER A 135 -0.18 -8.81 -5.97
N SER A 136 0.77 -9.02 -5.05
CA SER A 136 1.76 -10.10 -5.21
C SER A 136 1.22 -11.49 -4.90
N LEU A 137 0.05 -11.57 -4.25
CA LEU A 137 -0.70 -12.81 -4.02
C LEU A 137 -2.19 -12.50 -3.90
N PRO A 138 -3.08 -13.48 -4.13
CA PRO A 138 -4.52 -13.33 -3.90
C PRO A 138 -4.82 -13.38 -2.41
N GLY A 139 -4.76 -12.25 -1.72
CA GLY A 139 -4.93 -12.21 -0.27
C GLY A 139 -4.84 -10.80 0.31
N PRO A 140 -4.88 -10.69 1.64
CA PRO A 140 -5.06 -9.43 2.35
C PRO A 140 -3.79 -8.58 2.44
N THR A 141 -3.91 -7.45 3.14
CA THR A 141 -2.94 -6.37 3.33
C THR A 141 -1.54 -6.84 3.74
N TRP A 142 -1.39 -7.54 4.88
CA TRP A 142 -0.05 -7.80 5.42
C TRP A 142 0.81 -8.70 4.54
N PRO A 143 0.31 -9.85 4.03
CA PRO A 143 1.08 -10.66 3.10
C PRO A 143 1.53 -9.87 1.87
N ASN A 144 0.66 -9.03 1.28
CA ASN A 144 1.01 -8.22 0.10
C ASN A 144 2.05 -7.14 0.43
N ARG A 145 1.94 -6.44 1.55
CA ARG A 145 2.95 -5.47 2.00
C ARG A 145 4.30 -6.10 2.29
N LEU A 146 4.33 -7.33 2.80
CA LEU A 146 5.58 -8.07 3.00
C LEU A 146 6.32 -8.32 1.69
N PHE A 147 5.60 -8.56 0.58
CA PHE A 147 6.24 -8.64 -0.74
C PHE A 147 6.90 -7.32 -1.14
N ALA A 148 6.32 -6.18 -0.82
CA ALA A 148 6.95 -4.87 -1.09
C ALA A 148 8.20 -4.61 -0.25
N HIS A 149 8.31 -5.22 0.94
CA HIS A 149 9.45 -5.04 1.85
C HIS A 149 10.55 -6.10 1.68
N SER A 150 10.20 -7.31 1.24
CA SER A 150 11.15 -8.45 1.28
C SER A 150 11.04 -9.42 0.11
N GLY A 151 10.02 -9.26 -0.76
CA GLY A 151 9.78 -10.16 -1.88
C GLY A 151 9.11 -11.48 -1.51
N THR A 152 8.71 -11.69 -0.24
CA THR A 152 8.03 -12.89 0.25
C THR A 152 7.23 -12.61 1.50
N SER A 153 6.15 -13.36 1.71
CA SER A 153 5.39 -13.42 2.97
C SER A 153 5.74 -14.67 3.80
N LEU A 154 6.83 -15.39 3.50
CA LEU A 154 7.21 -16.66 4.14
C LEU A 154 6.06 -17.67 4.18
N GLY A 155 5.36 -17.84 3.06
CA GLY A 155 4.27 -18.79 2.90
C GLY A 155 2.94 -18.37 3.49
N ARG A 156 2.84 -17.19 4.12
CA ARG A 156 1.60 -16.71 4.71
C ARG A 156 0.71 -16.01 3.70
N VAL A 157 -0.60 -16.32 3.81
CA VAL A 157 -1.66 -15.76 2.95
C VAL A 157 -2.77 -15.08 3.76
N THR A 158 -2.66 -15.08 5.10
CA THR A 158 -3.69 -14.56 6.00
C THR A 158 -3.17 -13.39 6.84
N MET A 159 -4.08 -12.56 7.33
CA MET A 159 -3.80 -11.60 8.39
C MET A 159 -3.52 -12.34 9.71
N PRO A 160 -2.74 -11.77 10.64
CA PRO A 160 -2.62 -12.31 11.98
C PRO A 160 -3.99 -12.36 12.67
N GLU A 161 -4.40 -13.51 13.13
CA GLU A 161 -5.68 -13.70 13.83
C GLU A 161 -5.59 -13.34 15.31
N GLY A 162 -6.61 -12.64 15.80
CA GLY A 162 -6.95 -12.49 17.22
C GLY A 162 -6.19 -11.40 17.95
N VAL A 163 -6.97 -10.46 18.48
CA VAL A 163 -6.54 -9.28 19.24
C VAL A 163 -5.71 -9.64 20.50
N MET A 164 -5.85 -10.85 21.01
CA MET A 164 -5.19 -11.32 22.23
C MET A 164 -4.20 -12.45 21.99
N ASN A 165 -3.95 -12.81 20.74
CA ASN A 165 -3.07 -13.94 20.43
C ASN A 165 -1.61 -13.48 20.39
N ALA A 166 -0.82 -13.90 21.38
CA ALA A 166 0.64 -13.71 21.42
C ALA A 166 1.40 -14.44 20.29
N ASN A 167 0.67 -15.08 19.37
CA ASN A 167 1.19 -15.85 18.26
C ASN A 167 1.25 -15.05 16.95
N LEU A 168 1.63 -13.77 17.00
CA LEU A 168 2.07 -13.11 15.79
C LEU A 168 3.17 -13.95 15.15
N HIS A 169 2.97 -14.32 13.88
CA HIS A 169 4.05 -14.90 13.13
C HIS A 169 5.13 -13.84 12.96
N TRP A 170 6.33 -14.14 13.44
CA TRP A 170 7.46 -13.23 13.33
C TRP A 170 8.15 -13.44 12.00
N TYR A 171 8.22 -12.38 11.23
CA TYR A 171 8.83 -12.36 9.91
C TYR A 171 10.31 -12.00 10.05
N ASN A 172 11.18 -12.99 9.89
CA ASN A 172 12.63 -12.84 10.03
C ASN A 172 13.40 -13.01 8.72
N GLN A 173 12.71 -12.92 7.59
CA GLN A 173 13.34 -12.95 6.27
C GLN A 173 14.22 -11.73 6.04
N THR A 174 15.18 -11.89 5.12
CA THR A 174 15.98 -10.76 4.62
C THR A 174 15.07 -9.73 3.95
N THR A 175 15.20 -8.48 4.34
CA THR A 175 14.41 -7.37 3.85
C THR A 175 15.19 -6.48 2.88
N LEU A 176 14.47 -5.61 2.17
CA LEU A 176 15.08 -4.52 1.42
C LEU A 176 16.00 -3.66 2.30
N TYR A 177 15.57 -3.40 3.55
CA TYR A 177 16.31 -2.55 4.50
C TYR A 177 17.65 -3.15 4.90
N ASP A 178 17.74 -4.48 5.05
CA ASP A 178 19.00 -5.18 5.29
C ASP A 178 19.96 -4.98 4.11
N ARG A 179 19.45 -5.12 2.89
CA ARG A 179 20.23 -4.92 1.67
C ARG A 179 20.69 -3.46 1.49
N LEU A 180 19.82 -2.50 1.82
CA LEU A 180 20.19 -1.07 1.81
C LEU A 180 21.29 -0.78 2.84
N ASN A 181 21.17 -1.33 4.07
CA ASN A 181 22.20 -1.21 5.12
C ASN A 181 23.55 -1.81 4.68
N GLU A 182 23.55 -3.01 4.08
CA GLU A 182 24.75 -3.66 3.55
C GLU A 182 25.48 -2.77 2.53
N LYS A 183 24.73 -2.06 1.71
CA LYS A 183 25.25 -1.15 0.67
C LYS A 183 25.42 0.29 1.13
N ARG A 184 25.09 0.61 2.36
CA ARG A 184 25.10 1.97 2.92
C ARG A 184 24.27 2.96 2.11
N ILE A 185 23.14 2.48 1.55
CA ILE A 185 22.14 3.31 0.90
C ILE A 185 21.23 3.88 1.99
N SER A 186 21.07 5.20 2.02
CA SER A 186 20.22 5.87 3.01
C SER A 186 18.74 5.57 2.78
N TRP A 187 18.02 5.28 3.87
CA TRP A 187 16.60 5.01 3.81
C TRP A 187 15.86 5.53 5.03
N LYS A 188 14.57 5.80 4.89
CA LYS A 188 13.66 6.10 5.99
C LYS A 188 12.27 5.53 5.72
N ILE A 189 11.57 5.20 6.80
CA ILE A 189 10.14 4.93 6.81
C ILE A 189 9.46 6.08 7.55
N TYR A 190 8.50 6.71 6.88
CA TYR A 190 7.62 7.69 7.50
C TYR A 190 6.24 7.08 7.66
N PHE A 191 5.65 7.20 8.83
CA PHE A 191 4.38 6.57 9.16
C PHE A 191 3.44 7.55 9.84
N GLY A 192 2.12 7.33 9.67
CA GLY A 192 1.09 8.16 10.29
C GLY A 192 0.96 7.89 11.77
N ASP A 193 0.65 6.65 12.12
CA ASP A 193 0.39 6.22 13.49
C ASP A 193 1.22 5.01 13.92
N ILE A 194 1.06 3.86 13.28
CA ILE A 194 1.79 2.62 13.60
C ILE A 194 2.40 2.09 12.29
N ALA A 195 3.71 1.81 12.28
CA ALA A 195 4.34 1.22 11.12
C ALA A 195 4.06 -0.30 11.07
N GLN A 196 3.32 -0.74 10.05
CA GLN A 196 3.04 -2.16 9.82
C GLN A 196 4.33 -2.95 9.58
N SER A 197 5.34 -2.34 8.94
CA SER A 197 6.65 -2.93 8.69
C SER A 197 7.41 -3.38 9.95
N TRP A 198 6.97 -3.00 11.14
CA TRP A 198 7.53 -3.54 12.40
C TRP A 198 7.17 -5.00 12.65
N VAL A 199 6.32 -5.62 11.85
CA VAL A 199 6.15 -7.08 11.87
C VAL A 199 7.42 -7.82 11.45
N LEU A 200 8.33 -7.13 10.73
CA LEU A 200 9.66 -7.61 10.34
C LEU A 200 10.63 -7.47 11.53
N VAL A 201 11.05 -8.59 12.10
CA VAL A 201 11.77 -8.65 13.38
C VAL A 201 13.07 -7.84 13.38
N ASP A 202 13.82 -7.87 12.28
CA ASP A 202 15.10 -7.16 12.19
C ASP A 202 14.93 -5.63 12.23
N GLN A 203 13.71 -5.12 11.97
CA GLN A 203 13.42 -3.69 12.09
C GLN A 203 13.42 -3.20 13.54
N TRP A 204 13.33 -4.08 14.54
CA TRP A 204 13.40 -3.70 15.95
C TRP A 204 14.80 -3.38 16.47
N ALA A 205 15.83 -3.75 15.72
CA ALA A 205 17.20 -3.42 16.11
C ALA A 205 17.36 -1.90 16.23
N PRO A 206 18.02 -1.38 17.27
CA PRO A 206 18.18 0.06 17.47
C PRO A 206 18.75 0.77 16.24
N ARG A 207 19.66 0.13 15.52
CA ARG A 207 20.26 0.64 14.27
C ARG A 207 19.23 0.86 13.13
N ASN A 208 18.10 0.14 13.14
CA ASN A 208 17.04 0.27 12.15
C ASN A 208 15.94 1.24 12.64
N MET A 209 15.66 1.23 13.96
CA MET A 209 14.62 2.09 14.54
C MET A 209 14.89 3.58 14.39
N ILE A 210 16.14 4.01 14.23
CA ILE A 210 16.48 5.41 13.97
C ILE A 210 16.00 5.91 12.61
N HIS A 211 15.63 5.03 11.70
CA HIS A 211 15.11 5.35 10.36
C HIS A 211 13.58 5.51 10.33
N TYR A 212 12.90 5.21 11.45
CA TYR A 212 11.44 5.34 11.58
C TYR A 212 11.07 6.70 12.16
N HIS A 213 10.19 7.42 11.44
CA HIS A 213 9.77 8.76 11.83
C HIS A 213 8.29 8.97 11.52
N HIS A 214 7.61 9.78 12.33
CA HIS A 214 6.26 10.24 11.99
C HIS A 214 6.24 11.13 10.73
N MET A 215 5.09 11.19 10.06
CA MET A 215 4.90 11.93 8.81
C MET A 215 5.33 13.41 8.86
N GLN A 216 5.24 14.06 10.03
CA GLN A 216 5.73 15.44 10.16
C GLN A 216 7.20 15.57 9.75
N ARG A 217 8.02 14.57 10.09
CA ARG A 217 9.43 14.55 9.72
C ARG A 217 9.68 14.43 8.23
N PHE A 218 8.79 13.77 7.47
CA PHE A 218 8.87 13.73 6.02
C PHE A 218 8.85 15.14 5.42
N TYR A 219 7.90 15.97 5.85
CA TYR A 219 7.78 17.35 5.35
C TYR A 219 8.99 18.22 5.71
N GLU A 220 9.57 17.99 6.89
CA GLU A 220 10.81 18.66 7.32
C GLU A 220 12.01 18.23 6.46
N ASP A 221 12.16 16.94 6.21
CA ASP A 221 13.26 16.37 5.42
C ASP A 221 13.18 16.77 3.94
N VAL A 222 11.98 16.78 3.36
CA VAL A 222 11.76 17.26 1.96
C VAL A 222 12.16 18.73 1.78
N ALA A 223 12.02 19.55 2.82
CA ALA A 223 12.39 20.96 2.78
C ALA A 223 13.93 21.20 2.89
N GLN A 224 14.71 20.15 3.21
CA GLN A 224 16.17 20.24 3.26
C GLN A 224 16.82 20.18 1.87
N PRO A 225 18.11 20.49 1.74
CA PRO A 225 18.83 20.28 0.49
C PRO A 225 18.70 18.82 0.01
N GLU A 226 18.52 18.63 -1.30
CA GLU A 226 18.29 17.32 -1.91
C GLU A 226 19.29 16.25 -1.46
N LYS A 227 20.59 16.59 -1.35
CA LYS A 227 21.65 15.67 -0.93
C LYS A 227 21.46 15.07 0.47
N ASP A 228 20.65 15.69 1.31
CA ASP A 228 20.37 15.28 2.69
C ASP A 228 19.08 14.43 2.77
N PHE A 229 18.34 14.33 1.67
CA PHE A 229 17.15 13.48 1.56
C PHE A 229 17.52 12.00 1.34
N PRO A 230 16.83 11.03 1.95
CA PRO A 230 17.14 9.60 1.79
C PRO A 230 17.04 9.12 0.35
N SER A 231 17.88 8.15 -0.03
CA SER A 231 17.80 7.50 -1.35
C SER A 231 16.54 6.65 -1.51
N TYR A 232 16.09 5.99 -0.44
CA TYR A 232 14.84 5.24 -0.40
C TYR A 232 13.93 5.71 0.72
N VAL A 233 12.68 5.91 0.41
CA VAL A 233 11.62 6.30 1.36
C VAL A 233 10.41 5.40 1.16
N PHE A 234 9.88 4.89 2.27
CA PHE A 234 8.58 4.24 2.28
C PHE A 234 7.64 5.04 3.19
N ILE A 235 6.42 5.30 2.72
CA ILE A 235 5.40 6.05 3.48
C ILE A 235 4.25 5.10 3.78
N GLU A 236 3.98 4.94 5.07
CA GLU A 236 2.82 4.24 5.61
C GLU A 236 1.79 5.27 6.08
N PRO A 237 0.54 5.21 5.61
CA PRO A 237 -0.51 6.14 6.02
C PRO A 237 -0.90 5.99 7.49
N THR A 238 -1.85 6.80 7.94
CA THR A 238 -2.53 6.62 9.24
C THR A 238 -3.64 5.60 9.06
N TYR A 239 -3.58 4.50 9.80
CA TYR A 239 -4.52 3.37 9.71
C TYR A 239 -5.69 3.45 10.69
N ASN A 240 -5.55 4.24 11.74
CA ASN A 240 -6.55 4.28 12.79
C ASN A 240 -7.31 5.61 12.79
N PRO A 241 -8.65 5.60 12.99
CA PRO A 241 -9.41 6.81 13.27
C PRO A 241 -9.16 7.35 14.71
N PRO A 242 -9.29 8.67 14.93
CA PRO A 242 -9.59 9.66 13.93
C PRO A 242 -8.33 10.04 13.14
N GLY A 243 -8.47 10.22 11.83
CA GLY A 243 -7.35 10.68 10.99
C GLY A 243 -6.82 9.63 10.02
N ALA A 244 -7.45 8.45 9.95
CA ALA A 244 -7.16 7.44 8.96
C ALA A 244 -7.18 8.05 7.55
N ASN A 245 -6.13 7.79 6.78
CA ASN A 245 -5.92 8.34 5.44
C ASN A 245 -5.26 7.32 4.50
N ASP A 246 -5.52 6.07 4.78
CA ASP A 246 -4.98 4.89 4.10
C ASP A 246 -5.80 4.45 2.88
N ASP A 247 -7.04 4.97 2.74
CA ASP A 247 -8.07 4.56 1.78
C ASP A 247 -8.77 3.22 2.11
N HIS A 248 -8.40 2.52 3.20
CA HIS A 248 -9.08 1.28 3.59
C HIS A 248 -10.60 1.46 3.60
N PRO A 249 -11.42 0.51 3.06
CA PRO A 249 -12.87 0.59 3.08
C PRO A 249 -13.41 0.92 4.46
N CYS A 250 -14.47 1.76 4.48
CA CYS A 250 -15.05 2.49 5.60
C CYS A 250 -14.30 3.78 6.01
N HIS A 251 -13.03 3.94 5.67
CA HIS A 251 -12.38 5.26 5.76
C HIS A 251 -12.78 6.15 4.56
N SER A 252 -12.46 7.42 4.64
CA SER A 252 -12.79 8.37 3.58
C SER A 252 -11.66 8.49 2.56
N LEU A 253 -11.92 8.18 1.30
CA LEU A 253 -10.99 8.41 0.20
C LEU A 253 -10.53 9.88 0.08
N LEU A 254 -11.32 10.86 0.55
CA LEU A 254 -10.89 12.26 0.56
C LEU A 254 -9.69 12.52 1.49
N ASP A 255 -9.54 11.71 2.54
CA ASP A 255 -8.41 11.84 3.45
C ASP A 255 -7.14 11.22 2.86
N GLY A 256 -7.24 10.08 2.15
CA GLY A 256 -6.14 9.53 1.35
C GLY A 256 -5.76 10.42 0.16
N GLU A 257 -6.75 10.96 -0.55
CA GLU A 257 -6.53 11.97 -1.60
C GLU A 257 -5.75 13.18 -1.08
N ARG A 258 -6.04 13.59 0.16
CA ARG A 258 -5.29 14.67 0.83
C ARG A 258 -3.84 14.24 1.09
N LEU A 259 -3.60 13.03 1.56
CA LEU A 259 -2.25 12.50 1.79
C LEU A 259 -1.46 12.45 0.48
N ILE A 260 -2.03 11.89 -0.58
CA ILE A 260 -1.42 11.82 -1.92
C ILE A 260 -1.03 13.22 -2.40
N ALA A 261 -1.97 14.19 -2.31
CA ALA A 261 -1.71 15.56 -2.72
C ALA A 261 -0.61 16.23 -1.89
N GLN A 262 -0.61 16.04 -0.57
CA GLN A 262 0.38 16.62 0.34
C GLN A 262 1.79 16.05 0.07
N VAL A 263 1.92 14.74 -0.13
CA VAL A 263 3.20 14.09 -0.45
C VAL A 263 3.73 14.61 -1.78
N TYR A 264 2.92 14.61 -2.84
CA TYR A 264 3.32 15.15 -4.14
C TYR A 264 3.73 16.62 -4.05
N ASN A 265 2.91 17.46 -3.45
CA ASN A 265 3.14 18.90 -3.36
C ASN A 265 4.42 19.21 -2.56
N ALA A 266 4.69 18.47 -1.49
CA ALA A 266 5.92 18.62 -0.72
C ALA A 266 7.15 18.31 -1.59
N VAL A 267 7.19 17.16 -2.25
CA VAL A 267 8.30 16.75 -3.14
C VAL A 267 8.44 17.75 -4.30
N ARG A 268 7.34 18.19 -4.89
CA ARG A 268 7.32 19.10 -6.03
C ARG A 268 7.81 20.51 -5.67
N THR A 269 7.66 20.93 -4.43
CA THR A 269 8.15 22.23 -3.93
C THR A 269 9.68 22.30 -3.89
N ASN A 270 10.37 21.17 -3.66
CA ASN A 270 11.82 21.08 -3.73
C ASN A 270 12.25 20.69 -5.16
N GLU A 271 12.51 21.69 -6.00
CA GLU A 271 12.85 21.48 -7.41
C GLU A 271 14.08 20.59 -7.59
N SER A 272 15.10 20.72 -6.74
CA SER A 272 16.31 19.91 -6.83
C SER A 272 16.02 18.43 -6.56
N LEU A 273 15.16 18.13 -5.58
CA LEU A 273 14.68 16.78 -5.28
C LEU A 273 13.78 16.27 -6.42
N TRP A 274 12.83 17.09 -6.88
CA TRP A 274 11.92 16.72 -7.95
C TRP A 274 12.65 16.25 -9.22
N GLN A 275 13.72 16.94 -9.62
CA GLN A 275 14.49 16.61 -10.82
C GLN A 275 15.20 15.25 -10.78
N CYS A 276 15.23 14.56 -9.66
CA CYS A 276 15.92 13.28 -9.51
C CYS A 276 15.16 12.28 -8.63
N CYS A 277 13.86 12.47 -8.43
CA CYS A 277 13.04 11.54 -7.67
C CYS A 277 12.05 10.76 -8.53
N LEU A 278 11.67 9.60 -8.02
CA LEU A 278 10.53 8.80 -8.45
C LEU A 278 9.62 8.62 -7.26
N LEU A 279 8.41 9.16 -7.33
CA LEU A 279 7.32 8.83 -6.40
C LEU A 279 6.48 7.71 -7.04
N VAL A 280 6.34 6.61 -6.33
CA VAL A 280 5.44 5.50 -6.66
C VAL A 280 4.23 5.59 -5.74
N VAL A 281 3.06 5.82 -6.30
CA VAL A 281 1.79 5.71 -5.57
C VAL A 281 1.17 4.38 -5.97
N VAL A 282 1.01 3.48 -5.03
CA VAL A 282 0.55 2.11 -5.28
C VAL A 282 -0.34 1.62 -4.15
N TYR A 283 -1.29 0.75 -4.46
CA TYR A 283 -2.13 0.09 -3.46
C TYR A 283 -1.60 -1.33 -3.20
N ASP A 284 -1.80 -1.82 -1.99
CA ASP A 284 -1.27 -3.12 -1.56
C ASP A 284 -2.06 -4.30 -2.14
N GLU A 285 -3.40 -4.22 -2.10
CA GLU A 285 -4.31 -5.21 -2.68
C GLU A 285 -5.67 -4.56 -3.01
N HIS A 286 -6.65 -5.34 -3.49
CA HIS A 286 -7.86 -4.83 -4.16
C HIS A 286 -9.07 -4.56 -3.26
N GLY A 287 -9.02 -4.92 -1.95
CA GLY A 287 -10.09 -4.66 -0.99
C GLY A 287 -11.44 -5.32 -1.27
N GLY A 288 -11.45 -6.43 -1.99
CA GLY A 288 -12.70 -7.09 -2.39
C GLY A 288 -13.48 -6.38 -3.50
N TYR A 289 -12.95 -5.31 -4.10
CA TYR A 289 -13.56 -4.62 -5.23
C TYR A 289 -13.23 -5.26 -6.57
N TYR A 290 -14.21 -5.27 -7.45
CA TYR A 290 -14.14 -5.92 -8.75
C TYR A 290 -13.04 -5.34 -9.65
N ASP A 291 -12.33 -6.25 -10.28
CA ASP A 291 -11.47 -5.98 -11.42
C ASP A 291 -11.73 -7.04 -12.49
N HIS A 292 -11.74 -6.62 -13.75
CA HIS A 292 -12.10 -7.52 -14.84
C HIS A 292 -10.94 -8.37 -15.35
N VAL A 293 -9.70 -8.03 -15.00
CA VAL A 293 -8.52 -8.75 -15.47
C VAL A 293 -8.16 -9.87 -14.50
N SER A 294 -8.16 -11.09 -14.99
CA SER A 294 -7.77 -12.24 -14.18
C SER A 294 -6.27 -12.20 -13.86
N PRO A 295 -5.87 -12.48 -12.61
CA PRO A 295 -4.47 -12.48 -12.21
C PRO A 295 -3.62 -13.46 -13.02
N PRO A 296 -2.44 -13.05 -13.50
CA PRO A 296 -1.53 -13.90 -14.24
C PRO A 296 -0.72 -14.82 -13.33
N ASN A 297 -0.04 -15.81 -13.95
CA ASN A 297 0.91 -16.65 -13.26
C ASN A 297 2.11 -15.84 -12.75
N ALA A 298 2.76 -16.36 -11.70
CA ALA A 298 3.94 -15.77 -11.07
C ALA A 298 4.96 -16.86 -10.69
N VAL A 299 6.21 -16.46 -10.50
CA VAL A 299 7.24 -17.34 -9.93
C VAL A 299 7.09 -17.35 -8.41
N PRO A 300 7.03 -18.54 -7.76
CA PRO A 300 7.06 -18.62 -6.31
C PRO A 300 8.28 -17.90 -5.72
N PRO A 301 8.13 -17.13 -4.63
CA PRO A 301 9.22 -16.31 -4.09
C PRO A 301 10.30 -17.13 -3.40
N ASP A 302 9.92 -18.25 -2.78
CA ASP A 302 10.77 -19.16 -2.00
C ASP A 302 10.16 -20.57 -1.92
N HIS A 303 10.59 -21.36 -0.96
CA HIS A 303 10.15 -22.75 -0.76
C HIS A 303 8.95 -22.89 0.18
N HIS A 304 8.47 -21.82 0.78
CA HIS A 304 7.30 -21.84 1.67
C HIS A 304 6.03 -21.80 0.81
N GLN A 305 5.40 -22.95 0.64
CA GLN A 305 4.26 -23.16 -0.25
C GLN A 305 3.16 -24.02 0.41
N GLU A 306 3.15 -24.06 1.73
CA GLU A 306 2.26 -24.95 2.50
C GLU A 306 0.79 -24.50 2.41
N GLU A 307 0.54 -23.18 2.43
CA GLU A 307 -0.80 -22.61 2.37
C GLU A 307 -1.22 -22.28 0.93
N PHE A 308 -0.26 -21.89 0.08
CA PHE A 308 -0.47 -21.49 -1.31
C PHE A 308 0.80 -21.74 -2.12
N ALA A 309 0.66 -22.10 -3.40
CA ALA A 309 1.80 -22.35 -4.28
C ALA A 309 2.57 -21.08 -4.68
N PHE A 310 1.99 -19.90 -4.48
CA PHE A 310 2.53 -18.60 -4.90
C PHE A 310 2.89 -18.52 -6.39
N ASP A 311 2.23 -19.32 -7.20
CA ASP A 311 2.39 -19.43 -8.64
C ASP A 311 1.45 -18.52 -9.46
N ARG A 312 0.65 -17.69 -8.76
CA ARG A 312 -0.27 -16.71 -9.31
C ARG A 312 -0.22 -15.41 -8.50
N LEU A 313 -0.38 -14.27 -9.17
CA LEU A 313 -0.56 -12.96 -8.56
C LEU A 313 -1.99 -12.80 -8.00
N GLY A 314 -2.24 -11.74 -7.26
CA GLY A 314 -3.58 -11.32 -6.86
C GLY A 314 -4.21 -10.37 -7.88
N VAL A 315 -5.31 -9.73 -7.50
CA VAL A 315 -6.07 -8.79 -8.33
C VAL A 315 -5.25 -7.53 -8.63
N ARG A 316 -5.53 -6.87 -9.75
CA ARG A 316 -4.88 -5.60 -10.10
C ARG A 316 -5.16 -4.52 -9.07
N VAL A 317 -4.14 -3.69 -8.85
CA VAL A 317 -4.20 -2.54 -7.94
C VAL A 317 -3.84 -1.24 -8.67
N PRO A 318 -4.31 -0.08 -8.23
CA PRO A 318 -3.88 1.20 -8.76
C PRO A 318 -2.37 1.39 -8.55
N ALA A 319 -1.66 1.80 -9.61
CA ALA A 319 -0.24 2.11 -9.52
C ALA A 319 0.15 3.22 -10.49
N LEU A 320 0.82 4.24 -9.98
CA LEU A 320 1.30 5.40 -10.72
C LEU A 320 2.79 5.59 -10.51
N LEU A 321 3.54 5.82 -11.58
CA LEU A 321 4.92 6.27 -11.52
C LEU A 321 4.95 7.77 -11.79
N VAL A 322 5.36 8.55 -10.80
CA VAL A 322 5.29 10.01 -10.76
C VAL A 322 6.70 10.57 -10.67
N SER A 323 7.17 11.17 -11.75
CA SER A 323 8.53 11.69 -11.89
C SER A 323 8.61 12.61 -13.11
N PRO A 324 9.59 13.52 -13.22
CA PRO A 324 9.91 14.12 -14.49
C PRO A 324 10.22 13.09 -15.59
N TYR A 325 10.68 11.92 -15.21
CA TYR A 325 11.02 10.81 -16.12
C TYR A 325 9.86 9.82 -16.35
N ALA A 326 8.69 10.08 -15.82
CA ALA A 326 7.48 9.33 -16.09
C ALA A 326 6.63 10.05 -17.14
N GLY A 327 6.39 9.40 -18.28
CA GLY A 327 5.60 9.98 -19.38
C GLY A 327 4.11 10.07 -19.04
N GLN A 328 3.37 10.95 -19.73
CA GLN A 328 1.91 10.96 -19.72
C GLN A 328 1.41 9.81 -20.60
N ARG A 329 1.26 8.61 -20.03
CA ARG A 329 0.94 7.40 -20.78
C ARG A 329 0.45 6.27 -19.88
N CYS A 330 -0.14 5.28 -20.48
CA CYS A 330 -0.36 3.97 -19.89
C CYS A 330 0.78 3.00 -20.26
N VAL A 331 1.12 2.09 -19.38
CA VAL A 331 2.08 0.99 -19.57
C VAL A 331 1.42 -0.32 -19.19
N ASN A 332 1.26 -1.21 -20.20
CA ASN A 332 0.61 -2.52 -20.06
C ASN A 332 1.60 -3.65 -19.68
N THR A 333 2.74 -3.31 -19.14
CA THR A 333 3.71 -4.28 -18.64
C THR A 333 3.22 -4.88 -17.33
N GLN A 334 3.25 -6.20 -17.23
CA GLN A 334 2.93 -6.89 -15.98
C GLN A 334 3.94 -6.52 -14.90
N PHE A 335 3.45 -5.90 -13.83
CA PHE A 335 4.18 -5.60 -12.61
C PHE A 335 3.46 -6.22 -11.41
N ASP A 336 4.22 -6.42 -10.33
CA ASP A 336 3.74 -6.64 -8.97
C ASP A 336 4.65 -5.92 -7.99
N HIS A 337 4.43 -6.04 -6.68
CA HIS A 337 5.27 -5.35 -5.69
C HIS A 337 6.74 -5.75 -5.78
N THR A 338 7.05 -6.96 -6.28
CA THR A 338 8.43 -7.41 -6.50
C THR A 338 9.11 -6.71 -7.68
N SER A 339 8.34 -6.13 -8.61
CA SER A 339 8.87 -5.31 -9.72
C SER A 339 9.53 -4.02 -9.24
N LEU A 340 9.02 -3.44 -8.14
CA LEU A 340 9.67 -2.35 -7.42
C LEU A 340 11.01 -2.80 -6.81
N LEU A 341 11.00 -3.93 -6.10
CA LEU A 341 12.23 -4.48 -5.52
C LEU A 341 13.27 -4.81 -6.59
N ARG A 342 12.83 -5.36 -7.73
CA ARG A 342 13.71 -5.62 -8.88
C ARG A 342 14.40 -4.34 -9.35
N TYR A 343 13.67 -3.25 -9.47
CA TYR A 343 14.24 -1.95 -9.84
C TYR A 343 15.31 -1.49 -8.84
N LEU A 344 15.03 -1.60 -7.54
CA LEU A 344 15.95 -1.18 -6.49
C LEU A 344 17.20 -2.07 -6.44
N VAL A 345 17.03 -3.38 -6.63
CA VAL A 345 18.13 -4.36 -6.72
C VAL A 345 19.06 -4.03 -7.89
N ASP A 346 18.50 -3.81 -9.07
CA ASP A 346 19.26 -3.50 -10.27
C ASP A 346 19.96 -2.13 -10.14
N LYS A 347 19.24 -1.13 -9.60
CA LYS A 347 19.72 0.24 -9.44
C LYS A 347 20.92 0.38 -8.50
N TRP A 348 20.87 -0.27 -7.35
CA TRP A 348 21.90 -0.12 -6.31
C TRP A 348 22.79 -1.35 -6.13
N GLY A 349 22.65 -2.36 -6.98
CA GLY A 349 23.42 -3.60 -6.88
C GLY A 349 23.19 -4.30 -5.55
N LEU A 350 21.93 -4.36 -5.11
CA LEU A 350 21.55 -5.00 -3.86
C LEU A 350 21.68 -6.53 -3.98
N GLY A 351 21.76 -7.22 -2.86
CA GLY A 351 21.72 -8.68 -2.83
C GLY A 351 20.32 -9.24 -3.15
N SER A 352 20.21 -10.56 -3.21
CA SER A 352 18.95 -11.25 -3.51
C SER A 352 17.86 -10.95 -2.49
N LEU A 353 16.63 -10.80 -2.97
CA LEU A 353 15.38 -10.68 -2.20
C LEU A 353 14.38 -11.75 -2.65
N GLY A 354 14.85 -12.99 -2.87
CA GLY A 354 14.02 -14.14 -3.23
C GLY A 354 13.98 -14.45 -4.72
N ALA A 355 13.38 -15.60 -5.06
CA ALA A 355 13.37 -16.14 -6.41
C ALA A 355 12.51 -15.30 -7.36
N ARG A 356 11.34 -14.80 -6.90
CA ARG A 356 10.47 -13.97 -7.74
C ARG A 356 11.15 -12.67 -8.17
N VAL A 357 11.79 -11.95 -7.24
CA VAL A 357 12.53 -10.71 -7.56
C VAL A 357 13.64 -10.96 -8.57
N ALA A 358 14.30 -12.13 -8.49
CA ALA A 358 15.39 -12.50 -9.39
C ALA A 358 14.92 -13.12 -10.72
N ALA A 359 13.65 -13.46 -10.86
CA ALA A 359 13.13 -14.14 -12.05
C ALA A 359 13.22 -13.24 -13.31
N ASN A 360 13.42 -13.87 -14.46
CA ASN A 360 13.45 -13.15 -15.74
C ASN A 360 12.11 -12.53 -16.11
N ASP A 361 11.00 -13.14 -15.66
CA ASP A 361 9.64 -12.67 -15.92
C ASP A 361 9.23 -11.49 -15.01
N THR A 362 9.97 -11.23 -13.93
CA THR A 362 9.76 -10.06 -13.09
C THR A 362 10.42 -8.85 -13.74
N VAL A 363 9.60 -8.03 -14.37
CA VAL A 363 10.06 -6.83 -15.06
C VAL A 363 10.28 -5.69 -14.06
N SER A 364 11.42 -5.02 -14.16
CA SER A 364 11.73 -3.83 -13.36
C SER A 364 10.84 -2.65 -13.75
N ILE A 365 10.29 -1.91 -12.77
CA ILE A 365 9.53 -0.68 -13.03
C ILE A 365 10.36 0.40 -13.74
N GLY A 366 11.68 0.31 -13.69
CA GLY A 366 12.58 1.17 -14.45
C GLY A 366 12.33 1.15 -15.97
N SER A 367 11.79 0.04 -16.51
CA SER A 367 11.41 -0.10 -17.92
C SER A 367 10.29 0.87 -18.34
N ALA A 368 9.50 1.35 -17.39
CA ALA A 368 8.42 2.30 -17.60
C ALA A 368 8.88 3.77 -17.49
N LEU A 369 10.15 4.04 -17.17
CA LEU A 369 10.70 5.39 -17.12
C LEU A 369 11.23 5.81 -18.50
N THR A 370 11.29 7.13 -18.72
CA THR A 370 11.84 7.73 -19.93
C THR A 370 13.29 8.14 -19.71
N GLY A 371 14.11 8.14 -20.79
CA GLY A 371 15.51 8.54 -20.72
C GLY A 371 15.75 10.04 -20.55
N SER A 372 14.69 10.87 -20.62
CA SER A 372 14.79 12.33 -20.51
C SER A 372 13.67 12.90 -19.67
N ALA A 373 13.99 13.92 -18.88
CA ALA A 373 13.01 14.62 -18.06
C ALA A 373 12.03 15.44 -18.93
N ARG A 374 10.78 15.44 -18.53
CA ARG A 374 9.73 16.31 -19.09
C ARG A 374 9.89 17.73 -18.54
N ALA A 375 9.73 18.70 -19.41
CA ALA A 375 9.82 20.12 -19.05
C ALA A 375 8.59 20.61 -18.25
N VAL A 376 7.43 19.99 -18.47
CA VAL A 376 6.15 20.43 -17.87
C VAL A 376 5.51 19.27 -17.11
N THR A 377 5.30 19.49 -15.82
CA THR A 377 4.55 18.64 -14.91
C THR A 377 3.72 19.54 -13.99
N PRO A 378 2.61 19.05 -13.39
CA PRO A 378 1.82 19.86 -12.47
C PRO A 378 2.70 20.48 -11.37
N ALA A 379 2.56 21.77 -11.14
CA ALA A 379 3.31 22.44 -10.08
C ALA A 379 2.75 22.10 -8.69
N GLN A 380 1.45 21.84 -8.63
CA GLN A 380 0.73 21.53 -7.39
C GLN A 380 -0.54 20.74 -7.73
N LEU A 381 -0.91 19.80 -6.85
CA LEU A 381 -2.21 19.13 -6.87
C LEU A 381 -3.20 19.88 -5.96
N PRO A 382 -4.50 19.86 -6.29
CA PRO A 382 -5.53 20.35 -5.38
C PRO A 382 -5.53 19.46 -4.10
N ILE A 383 -5.56 20.11 -2.94
CA ILE A 383 -5.71 19.41 -1.66
C ILE A 383 -7.21 19.40 -1.32
N PRO A 384 -7.87 18.25 -1.24
CA PRO A 384 -9.26 18.17 -0.84
C PRO A 384 -9.49 18.80 0.54
N GLY A 385 -10.63 19.43 0.72
CA GLY A 385 -11.08 19.90 2.04
C GLY A 385 -11.25 18.73 3.02
N PRO A 386 -11.38 19.00 4.32
CA PRO A 386 -11.66 17.96 5.29
C PRO A 386 -12.98 17.26 4.96
N THR A 387 -13.01 15.94 5.19
CA THR A 387 -14.24 15.16 5.01
C THR A 387 -15.35 15.76 5.87
N PRO A 388 -16.53 16.08 5.31
CA PRO A 388 -17.64 16.58 6.09
C PRO A 388 -18.00 15.59 7.19
N GLY A 389 -18.00 16.04 8.46
CA GLY A 389 -18.30 15.18 9.61
C GLY A 389 -17.11 14.49 10.26
N ALA A 390 -15.88 14.59 9.71
CA ALA A 390 -14.67 13.99 10.27
C ALA A 390 -14.31 14.48 11.71
N THR A 391 -14.93 15.55 12.16
CA THR A 391 -14.79 16.06 13.55
C THR A 391 -15.74 15.38 14.54
N GLN A 392 -16.66 14.54 14.07
CA GLN A 392 -17.52 13.75 14.96
C GLN A 392 -16.71 12.55 15.50
N PRO A 393 -16.83 12.21 16.78
CA PRO A 393 -16.23 11.00 17.31
C PRO A 393 -16.74 9.79 16.50
N VAL A 394 -15.81 9.07 15.88
CA VAL A 394 -16.14 7.80 15.22
C VAL A 394 -16.46 6.80 16.34
N HIS A 395 -17.72 6.39 16.48
CA HIS A 395 -18.08 5.28 17.36
C HIS A 395 -17.68 3.96 16.67
N LEU A 396 -16.45 3.50 16.94
CA LEU A 396 -16.00 2.18 16.51
C LEU A 396 -16.77 1.11 17.28
N THR A 397 -17.47 0.27 16.55
CA THR A 397 -18.15 -0.92 17.13
C THR A 397 -17.23 -2.14 17.16
N ALA A 398 -16.25 -2.20 16.25
CA ALA A 398 -15.22 -3.23 16.17
C ALA A 398 -13.96 -2.65 15.48
N LEU A 399 -12.81 -3.30 15.66
CA LEU A 399 -11.61 -3.05 14.87
C LEU A 399 -11.71 -3.82 13.55
N SER A 400 -11.12 -3.29 12.47
CA SER A 400 -10.86 -4.05 11.24
C SER A 400 -9.82 -5.15 11.50
N SER A 401 -9.65 -6.06 10.54
CA SER A 401 -8.59 -7.10 10.62
C SER A 401 -7.20 -6.45 10.72
N HIS A 402 -6.95 -5.39 9.94
CA HIS A 402 -5.70 -4.64 9.97
C HIS A 402 -5.50 -3.96 11.34
N GLN A 403 -6.48 -3.24 11.85
CA GLN A 403 -6.40 -2.57 13.16
C GLN A 403 -6.18 -3.58 14.30
N SER A 404 -6.84 -4.74 14.24
CA SER A 404 -6.64 -5.84 15.18
C SER A 404 -5.21 -6.38 15.14
N ALA A 405 -4.65 -6.53 13.96
CA ALA A 405 -3.27 -6.95 13.77
C ALA A 405 -2.26 -5.91 14.28
N LEU A 406 -2.50 -4.61 14.03
CA LEU A 406 -1.69 -3.51 14.58
C LEU A 406 -1.75 -3.45 16.10
N PHE A 407 -2.92 -3.70 16.70
CA PHE A 407 -3.05 -3.80 18.15
C PHE A 407 -2.21 -4.95 18.71
N ALA A 408 -2.26 -6.14 18.10
CA ALA A 408 -1.46 -7.28 18.51
C ALA A 408 0.05 -7.01 18.35
N LEU A 409 0.45 -6.32 17.26
CA LEU A 409 1.82 -5.86 17.06
C LEU A 409 2.27 -4.92 18.18
N SER A 410 1.49 -3.90 18.51
CA SER A 410 1.80 -2.94 19.58
C SER A 410 2.00 -3.62 20.94
N HIS A 411 1.19 -4.62 21.26
CA HIS A 411 1.33 -5.42 22.48
C HIS A 411 2.66 -6.19 22.50
N SER A 412 3.07 -6.72 21.37
CA SER A 412 4.33 -7.42 21.26
C SER A 412 5.55 -6.48 21.39
N LEU A 413 5.44 -5.26 20.85
CA LEU A 413 6.47 -4.23 21.03
C LEU A 413 6.58 -3.81 22.50
N GLU A 414 5.45 -3.63 23.21
CA GLU A 414 5.44 -3.32 24.65
C GLU A 414 6.22 -4.34 25.49
N SER A 415 6.09 -5.63 25.17
CA SER A 415 6.82 -6.71 25.88
C SER A 415 8.34 -6.60 25.77
N ARG A 416 8.85 -5.75 24.91
CA ARG A 416 10.28 -5.46 24.68
C ARG A 416 10.73 -4.11 25.24
N THR A 417 9.82 -3.43 25.95
CA THR A 417 10.11 -2.18 26.67
C THR A 417 10.39 -2.46 28.14
N ASP A 418 10.95 -1.46 28.80
CA ASP A 418 11.14 -1.44 30.26
C ASP A 418 9.91 -0.79 30.95
N ALA A 419 8.71 -0.96 30.40
CA ALA A 419 7.47 -0.41 30.98
C ALA A 419 7.21 -1.01 32.36
N ASP A 420 6.87 -0.16 33.31
CA ASP A 420 6.61 -0.63 34.67
C ASP A 420 5.27 -1.41 34.76
N PRO A 421 5.15 -2.37 35.72
CA PRO A 421 3.97 -3.21 35.84
C PRO A 421 2.65 -2.44 36.05
N ASN A 422 2.69 -1.25 36.67
CA ASN A 422 1.47 -0.47 36.91
C ASN A 422 0.99 0.17 35.60
N THR A 423 1.90 0.63 34.75
CA THR A 423 1.60 1.14 33.39
C THR A 423 0.96 0.03 32.54
N ILE A 424 1.55 -1.17 32.53
CA ILE A 424 1.02 -2.33 31.82
C ILE A 424 -0.38 -2.71 32.32
N ALA A 425 -0.58 -2.72 33.64
CA ALA A 425 -1.87 -3.03 34.26
C ALA A 425 -2.93 -1.96 33.92
N ALA A 426 -2.57 -0.68 33.94
CA ALA A 426 -3.48 0.41 33.57
C ALA A 426 -3.92 0.32 32.10
N ARG A 427 -2.99 0.07 31.17
CA ARG A 427 -3.28 -0.17 29.75
C ARG A 427 -4.19 -1.38 29.54
N SER A 428 -3.92 -2.49 30.24
CA SER A 428 -4.73 -3.70 30.16
C SER A 428 -6.17 -3.46 30.65
N ALA A 429 -6.36 -2.63 31.67
CA ALA A 429 -7.67 -2.23 32.15
C ALA A 429 -8.38 -1.29 31.15
N HIS A 430 -7.65 -0.36 30.52
CA HIS A 430 -8.19 0.59 29.57
C HIS A 430 -8.65 -0.09 28.27
N VAL A 431 -7.92 -1.05 27.75
CA VAL A 431 -8.28 -1.86 26.58
C VAL A 431 -9.68 -2.49 26.69
N LEU A 432 -10.10 -2.86 27.89
CA LEU A 432 -11.42 -3.46 28.14
C LEU A 432 -12.59 -2.47 27.95
N THR A 433 -12.34 -1.20 27.77
CA THR A 433 -13.40 -0.19 27.61
C THR A 433 -13.92 -0.05 26.18
N GLY A 434 -13.24 -0.61 25.18
CA GLY A 434 -13.75 -0.69 23.81
C GLY A 434 -12.68 -0.48 22.72
N PRO A 435 -13.09 -0.56 21.44
CA PRO A 435 -12.16 -0.50 20.29
C PRO A 435 -11.31 0.78 20.23
N GLN A 436 -11.90 1.95 20.53
CA GLN A 436 -11.13 3.21 20.54
C GLN A 436 -10.01 3.16 21.58
N SER A 437 -10.28 2.63 22.77
CA SER A 437 -9.24 2.49 23.82
C SER A 437 -8.14 1.50 23.44
N MET A 438 -8.44 0.51 22.60
CA MET A 438 -7.42 -0.39 22.05
C MET A 438 -6.48 0.38 21.12
N ILE A 439 -7.02 1.25 20.28
CA ILE A 439 -6.22 2.12 19.40
C ILE A 439 -5.35 3.07 20.23
N ASP A 440 -5.93 3.76 21.20
CA ASP A 440 -5.21 4.70 22.06
C ASP A 440 -4.05 4.03 22.79
N VAL A 441 -4.26 2.84 23.36
CA VAL A 441 -3.22 2.03 24.00
C VAL A 441 -2.16 1.57 23.01
N SER A 442 -2.55 1.26 21.78
CA SER A 442 -1.58 0.88 20.75
C SER A 442 -0.62 2.02 20.42
N MET A 443 -1.12 3.24 20.32
CA MET A 443 -0.30 4.44 20.09
C MET A 443 0.67 4.67 21.24
N ASP A 444 0.19 4.61 22.49
CA ASP A 444 1.06 4.75 23.67
C ASP A 444 2.19 3.74 23.72
N ARG A 445 1.91 2.47 23.37
CA ARG A 445 2.91 1.40 23.33
C ARG A 445 3.96 1.64 22.28
N VAL A 446 3.55 2.12 21.11
CA VAL A 446 4.44 2.44 19.99
C VAL A 446 5.37 3.59 20.36
N GLU A 447 4.85 4.67 20.96
CA GLU A 447 5.64 5.81 21.39
C GLU A 447 6.71 5.41 22.43
N ASP A 448 6.33 4.63 23.42
CA ASP A 448 7.25 4.12 24.44
C ASP A 448 8.35 3.25 23.82
N PHE A 449 7.98 2.38 22.90
CA PHE A 449 8.94 1.52 22.19
C PHE A 449 9.94 2.36 21.39
N LEU A 450 9.45 3.30 20.58
CA LEU A 450 10.28 4.20 19.78
C LEU A 450 11.25 5.01 20.64
N ALA A 451 10.76 5.61 21.72
CA ALA A 451 11.56 6.41 22.63
C ALA A 451 12.71 5.60 23.23
N GLN A 452 12.41 4.38 23.68
CA GLN A 452 13.42 3.49 24.27
C GLN A 452 14.45 3.01 23.24
N GLN A 453 14.05 2.65 22.02
CA GLN A 453 15.01 2.22 21.00
C GLN A 453 15.95 3.36 20.58
N LYS A 454 15.44 4.59 20.45
CA LYS A 454 16.28 5.78 20.20
C LYS A 454 17.29 6.04 21.33
N GLN A 455 16.89 5.86 22.59
CA GLN A 455 17.80 5.97 23.72
C GLN A 455 18.87 4.88 23.74
N ARG A 456 18.51 3.63 23.42
CA ARG A 456 19.46 2.50 23.31
C ARG A 456 20.51 2.78 22.23
N PHE A 457 20.07 3.22 21.05
CA PHE A 457 21.00 3.59 19.97
C PHE A 457 21.99 4.67 20.39
N GLN A 458 21.55 5.72 21.10
CA GLN A 458 22.41 6.80 21.58
C GLN A 458 23.44 6.32 22.60
N LYS A 459 23.20 5.24 23.34
CA LYS A 459 24.14 4.67 24.32
C LYS A 459 25.14 3.70 23.65
N GLU A 460 24.82 3.14 22.51
CA GLU A 460 25.64 2.18 21.77
C GLU A 460 26.54 2.85 20.71
N SER A 461 26.20 4.08 20.30
CA SER A 461 26.94 4.91 19.33
C SER A 461 27.95 5.83 20.03
#